data_7891cea408c3897437862f6c497d6ff7
#
_entry.id   7891cea408c3897437862f6c497d6ff7
#
_cell.length_a   1.000
_cell.length_b   1.000
_cell.length_c   1.000
_cell.angle_alpha   90.00
_cell.angle_beta   90.00
_cell.angle_gamma   90.00
#
_symmetry.space_group_name_H-M   'P 1'
#
loop_
_entity.id
_entity.type
_entity.pdbx_description
1 polymer ?
#
loop_
_entity_poly.entity_id
_entity_poly.type
_entity_poly.pdbx_seq_one_letter_code
_entity_poly.pdbx_strand_id
1 'polypeptide(L)'
;MNASTISETTEIIQNNLDYTLFSWSKQKGIDPIAVKYGEGVYLYDYDGKRYIDFSSGLMNVNIGHGDQRITDAVVRQMQQISYVTPGCVTKARGDLGKKLAEICPGDLNKAFFTVCGATAIENAIKLARLYTGRHKILTRYQSYHGSSNGAMAAGGDPRKFSVDAQQAPNFIHFDLPHLYRWEYGEENLLKEAVASLERIIAYEGPANIAAVLLEGESGSSGCLHYPKGYLAKVRNICNQHGILLIMDEVMSGFGRTGKWFGFQNHDIVPDMIAMAKGLTCGYLPFGCLMVSDKIAAKYDDAMLPLGLTYSAHPVACAAAVETLKIYEDDNLIENAAEMGRYLEEQVELLKQQHTSIGDYRNTGLLGCIELVKNRATKEPMAPFNAKPDEMAVMNNVAAKIKELGMYTFVRWSYIFIAPPLCVTREQINEGLAIISEAITIADGYTK
;
A
#
# COMPACT_ATOMS: atom_id res chain seq x y z
N MET A 1 -2.65 46.41 -24.88
CA MET A 1 -2.78 45.57 -23.68
C MET A 1 -1.97 44.32 -23.96
N ASN A 2 -0.78 44.18 -23.36
CA ASN A 2 0.03 42.98 -23.52
C ASN A 2 -0.71 41.83 -22.81
N ALA A 3 -1.19 40.87 -23.57
CA ALA A 3 -1.57 39.58 -22.99
C ALA A 3 -0.29 38.99 -22.38
N SER A 4 -0.20 38.96 -21.03
CA SER A 4 0.84 38.24 -20.35
C SER A 4 0.68 36.78 -20.78
N THR A 5 1.68 36.26 -21.47
CA THR A 5 1.73 34.87 -21.88
C THR A 5 1.69 34.04 -20.56
N ILE A 6 0.58 33.37 -20.30
CA ILE A 6 0.47 32.42 -19.16
C ILE A 6 1.56 31.38 -19.35
N SER A 7 2.34 31.06 -18.33
CA SER A 7 3.36 30.01 -18.44
C SER A 7 2.72 28.66 -18.74
N GLU A 8 3.42 27.79 -19.47
CA GLU A 8 2.97 26.41 -19.76
C GLU A 8 2.56 25.68 -18.47
N THR A 9 3.34 25.80 -17.42
CA THR A 9 3.07 25.24 -16.09
C THR A 9 1.73 25.73 -15.53
N THR A 10 1.46 27.05 -15.63
CA THR A 10 0.22 27.63 -15.13
C THR A 10 -0.98 27.13 -15.91
N GLU A 11 -0.88 27.04 -17.24
CA GLU A 11 -1.96 26.50 -18.09
C GLU A 11 -2.27 25.03 -17.77
N ILE A 12 -1.23 24.19 -17.60
CA ILE A 12 -1.38 22.78 -17.22
C ILE A 12 -2.09 22.66 -15.88
N ILE A 13 -1.66 23.40 -14.85
CA ILE A 13 -2.27 23.39 -13.54
C ILE A 13 -3.75 23.82 -13.65
N GLN A 14 -4.02 24.92 -14.34
CA GLN A 14 -5.38 25.45 -14.48
C GLN A 14 -6.31 24.48 -15.18
N ASN A 15 -5.89 23.85 -16.29
CA ASN A 15 -6.67 22.85 -16.99
C ASN A 15 -7.03 21.65 -16.08
N ASN A 16 -6.09 21.20 -15.24
CA ASN A 16 -6.37 20.12 -14.28
C ASN A 16 -7.35 20.55 -13.19
N LEU A 17 -7.22 21.76 -12.65
CA LEU A 17 -8.11 22.30 -11.62
C LEU A 17 -9.55 22.52 -12.15
N ASP A 18 -9.69 22.93 -13.39
CA ASP A 18 -10.99 23.28 -14.00
C ASP A 18 -11.76 22.05 -14.49
N TYR A 19 -11.07 21.02 -14.98
CA TYR A 19 -11.72 19.91 -15.70
C TYR A 19 -11.57 18.54 -15.05
N THR A 20 -10.84 18.40 -13.92
CA THR A 20 -10.67 17.13 -13.24
C THR A 20 -10.93 17.23 -11.73
N LEU A 21 -11.28 16.09 -11.11
CA LEU A 21 -11.44 15.98 -9.67
C LEU A 21 -10.22 15.27 -9.04
N PHE A 22 -9.65 15.86 -8.01
CA PHE A 22 -8.52 15.30 -7.27
C PHE A 22 -9.00 14.36 -6.16
N SER A 23 -8.47 13.13 -6.16
CA SER A 23 -8.81 12.11 -5.18
C SER A 23 -8.47 12.53 -3.75
N TRP A 24 -9.35 12.24 -2.81
CA TRP A 24 -9.17 12.46 -1.37
C TRP A 24 -8.80 13.89 -0.98
N SER A 25 -9.18 14.86 -1.77
CA SER A 25 -8.82 16.25 -1.61
C SER A 25 -10.03 17.17 -1.58
N LYS A 26 -9.94 18.24 -0.78
CA LYS A 26 -10.84 19.38 -0.90
C LYS A 26 -10.47 20.11 -2.20
N GLN A 27 -11.40 20.23 -3.15
CA GLN A 27 -11.11 20.71 -4.50
C GLN A 27 -10.63 22.17 -4.58
N LYS A 28 -11.06 23.00 -3.65
CA LYS A 28 -10.62 24.40 -3.59
C LYS A 28 -9.31 24.54 -2.83
N GLY A 29 -8.32 25.20 -3.45
CA GLY A 29 -7.03 25.51 -2.82
C GLY A 29 -6.01 24.37 -2.92
N ILE A 30 -6.17 23.47 -3.88
CA ILE A 30 -5.14 22.47 -4.23
C ILE A 30 -3.98 23.20 -4.89
N ASP A 31 -2.75 22.85 -4.45
CA ASP A 31 -1.49 23.31 -5.03
C ASP A 31 -0.70 22.10 -5.54
N PRO A 32 -0.99 21.59 -6.78
CA PRO A 32 -0.37 20.40 -7.32
C PRO A 32 1.03 20.69 -7.88
N ILE A 33 1.87 19.66 -7.95
CA ILE A 33 3.12 19.69 -8.72
C ILE A 33 2.77 19.34 -10.17
N ALA A 34 3.16 20.20 -11.11
CA ALA A 34 3.00 19.95 -12.54
C ALA A 34 4.16 19.07 -13.03
N VAL A 35 4.06 17.76 -12.83
CA VAL A 35 5.12 16.80 -13.16
C VAL A 35 5.22 16.62 -14.66
N LYS A 36 6.44 16.77 -15.20
CA LYS A 36 6.76 16.59 -16.62
C LYS A 36 7.29 15.19 -16.92
N TYR A 37 8.22 14.70 -16.12
CA TYR A 37 8.81 13.36 -16.25
C TYR A 37 9.37 12.88 -14.91
N GLY A 38 9.74 11.61 -14.85
CA GLY A 38 10.43 11.02 -13.72
C GLY A 38 11.58 10.12 -14.17
N GLU A 39 12.64 10.02 -13.35
CA GLU A 39 13.80 9.18 -13.59
C GLU A 39 14.34 8.63 -12.26
N GLY A 40 14.46 7.31 -12.16
CA GLY A 40 14.89 6.65 -10.93
C GLY A 40 14.01 7.05 -9.73
N VAL A 41 14.59 7.69 -8.72
CA VAL A 41 13.87 8.16 -7.53
C VAL A 41 13.41 9.62 -7.64
N TYR A 42 13.52 10.26 -8.79
CA TYR A 42 13.26 11.69 -8.96
C TYR A 42 12.09 11.97 -9.88
N LEU A 43 11.34 13.03 -9.54
CA LEU A 43 10.35 13.68 -10.37
C LEU A 43 10.86 15.06 -10.78
N TYR A 44 10.49 15.50 -11.98
CA TYR A 44 10.84 16.82 -12.51
C TYR A 44 9.57 17.51 -12.98
N ASP A 45 9.38 18.77 -12.56
CA ASP A 45 8.26 19.56 -13.02
C ASP A 45 8.57 20.29 -14.36
N TYR A 46 7.58 21.00 -14.89
CA TYR A 46 7.74 21.75 -16.14
C TYR A 46 8.67 22.95 -16.03
N ASP A 47 8.93 23.45 -14.82
CA ASP A 47 9.88 24.53 -14.56
C ASP A 47 11.31 24.02 -14.32
N GLY A 48 11.51 22.70 -14.38
CA GLY A 48 12.79 22.02 -14.20
C GLY A 48 13.19 21.77 -12.74
N LYS A 49 12.31 22.05 -11.78
CA LYS A 49 12.57 21.73 -10.38
C LYS A 49 12.50 20.21 -10.17
N ARG A 50 13.52 19.68 -9.48
CA ARG A 50 13.63 18.28 -9.11
C ARG A 50 13.00 18.04 -7.74
N TYR A 51 12.31 16.91 -7.60
CA TYR A 51 11.79 16.42 -6.35
C TYR A 51 12.25 14.98 -6.15
N ILE A 52 12.83 14.66 -4.99
CA ILE A 52 13.05 13.26 -4.61
C ILE A 52 11.73 12.65 -4.18
N ASP A 53 11.37 11.49 -4.77
CA ASP A 53 10.11 10.79 -4.47
C ASP A 53 10.33 9.81 -3.30
N PHE A 54 9.97 10.24 -2.10
CA PHE A 54 10.09 9.44 -0.87
C PHE A 54 8.83 8.65 -0.51
N SER A 55 7.88 8.58 -1.44
CA SER A 55 6.69 7.75 -1.32
C SER A 55 6.42 6.85 -2.54
N SER A 56 7.37 6.75 -3.48
CA SER A 56 7.20 5.98 -4.73
C SER A 56 5.85 6.29 -5.40
N GLY A 57 5.57 7.59 -5.64
CA GLY A 57 4.26 8.05 -6.01
C GLY A 57 3.26 7.83 -4.86
N LEU A 58 2.52 6.73 -4.90
CA LEU A 58 1.62 6.29 -3.82
C LEU A 58 1.95 4.84 -3.43
N MET A 59 3.20 4.60 -3.03
CA MET A 59 3.80 3.29 -2.71
C MET A 59 3.58 2.27 -3.84
N ASN A 60 3.82 2.69 -5.09
CA ASN A 60 3.58 1.84 -6.26
C ASN A 60 4.74 1.83 -7.27
N VAL A 61 5.57 2.87 -7.34
CA VAL A 61 6.70 2.98 -8.28
C VAL A 61 7.94 2.30 -7.68
N ASN A 62 7.83 0.99 -7.41
CA ASN A 62 8.88 0.25 -6.69
C ASN A 62 10.21 0.20 -7.45
N ILE A 63 10.21 0.01 -8.79
CA ILE A 63 11.44 -0.07 -9.59
C ILE A 63 12.03 1.31 -9.93
N GLY A 64 11.34 2.41 -9.57
CA GLY A 64 11.69 3.77 -9.98
C GLY A 64 10.93 4.24 -11.22
N HIS A 65 11.09 5.52 -11.51
CA HIS A 65 10.46 6.19 -12.66
C HIS A 65 11.28 6.00 -13.93
N GLY A 66 10.61 5.93 -15.08
CA GLY A 66 11.23 6.08 -16.41
C GLY A 66 12.02 4.86 -16.90
N ASP A 67 11.82 3.65 -16.35
CA ASP A 67 12.53 2.46 -16.83
C ASP A 67 12.11 2.08 -18.26
N GLN A 68 13.07 2.17 -19.17
CA GLN A 68 12.85 1.94 -20.58
C GLN A 68 12.47 0.49 -20.92
N ARG A 69 12.90 -0.49 -20.09
CA ARG A 69 12.58 -1.93 -20.28
C ARG A 69 11.07 -2.17 -20.26
N ILE A 70 10.35 -1.51 -19.34
CA ILE A 70 8.88 -1.59 -19.26
C ILE A 70 8.23 -0.95 -20.48
N THR A 71 8.68 0.25 -20.86
CA THR A 71 8.16 0.96 -22.04
C THR A 71 8.32 0.10 -23.29
N ASP A 72 9.49 -0.51 -23.49
CA ASP A 72 9.74 -1.39 -24.62
C ASP A 72 8.87 -2.66 -24.61
N ALA A 73 8.64 -3.25 -23.42
CA ALA A 73 7.74 -4.41 -23.29
C ALA A 73 6.30 -4.04 -23.66
N VAL A 74 5.82 -2.89 -23.21
CA VAL A 74 4.50 -2.34 -23.53
C VAL A 74 4.37 -2.11 -25.04
N VAL A 75 5.33 -1.44 -25.66
CA VAL A 75 5.32 -1.13 -27.09
C VAL A 75 5.32 -2.43 -27.92
N ARG A 76 6.21 -3.39 -27.62
CA ARG A 76 6.25 -4.69 -28.29
C ARG A 76 4.91 -5.42 -28.22
N GLN A 77 4.27 -5.43 -27.05
CA GLN A 77 2.98 -6.10 -26.88
C GLN A 77 1.85 -5.38 -27.62
N MET A 78 1.83 -4.05 -27.61
CA MET A 78 0.84 -3.24 -28.35
C MET A 78 0.95 -3.44 -29.86
N GLN A 79 2.17 -3.59 -30.40
CA GLN A 79 2.39 -3.90 -31.83
C GLN A 79 1.87 -5.28 -32.22
N GLN A 80 1.85 -6.24 -31.31
CA GLN A 80 1.29 -7.58 -31.55
C GLN A 80 -0.24 -7.58 -31.43
N ILE A 81 -0.73 -7.22 -30.26
CA ILE A 81 -2.15 -7.06 -29.97
C ILE A 81 -2.31 -6.28 -28.65
N SER A 82 -3.16 -5.27 -28.67
CA SER A 82 -3.44 -4.45 -27.49
C SER A 82 -4.45 -5.11 -26.52
N TYR A 83 -5.50 -5.74 -27.07
CA TYR A 83 -6.57 -6.33 -26.28
C TYR A 83 -7.15 -7.58 -26.93
N VAL A 84 -7.47 -8.57 -26.10
CA VAL A 84 -8.36 -9.71 -26.45
C VAL A 84 -9.34 -9.93 -25.30
N THR A 85 -10.50 -10.54 -25.62
CA THR A 85 -11.45 -10.94 -24.57
C THR A 85 -10.81 -11.91 -23.57
N PRO A 86 -11.21 -11.86 -22.29
CA PRO A 86 -10.66 -12.75 -21.22
C PRO A 86 -10.78 -14.26 -21.52
N GLY A 87 -11.66 -14.66 -22.42
CA GLY A 87 -11.77 -16.05 -22.91
C GLY A 87 -10.65 -16.49 -23.83
N CYS A 88 -9.86 -15.55 -24.38
CA CYS A 88 -8.67 -15.87 -25.18
C CYS A 88 -7.42 -15.95 -24.30
N VAL A 89 -6.40 -16.65 -24.81
CA VAL A 89 -5.10 -16.76 -24.15
C VAL A 89 -4.04 -15.95 -24.90
N THR A 90 -3.09 -15.37 -24.14
CA THR A 90 -1.90 -14.70 -24.69
C THR A 90 -0.66 -15.21 -23.99
N LYS A 91 0.49 -15.12 -24.67
CA LYS A 91 1.78 -15.49 -24.07
C LYS A 91 2.04 -14.71 -22.78
N ALA A 92 1.84 -13.39 -22.80
CA ALA A 92 2.07 -12.52 -21.65
C ALA A 92 1.23 -12.92 -20.43
N ARG A 93 -0.05 -13.32 -20.63
CA ARG A 93 -0.91 -13.81 -19.55
C ARG A 93 -0.38 -15.12 -18.95
N GLY A 94 0.04 -16.08 -19.81
CA GLY A 94 0.56 -17.37 -19.35
C GLY A 94 1.88 -17.23 -18.60
N ASP A 95 2.81 -16.44 -19.16
CA ASP A 95 4.11 -16.17 -18.55
C ASP A 95 3.96 -15.49 -17.18
N LEU A 96 3.07 -14.49 -17.08
CA LEU A 96 2.81 -13.81 -15.82
C LEU A 96 2.20 -14.75 -14.77
N GLY A 97 1.20 -15.55 -15.16
CA GLY A 97 0.59 -16.52 -14.25
C GLY A 97 1.60 -17.52 -13.71
N LYS A 98 2.47 -18.05 -14.60
CA LYS A 98 3.57 -18.93 -14.20
C LYS A 98 4.55 -18.26 -13.24
N LYS A 99 5.01 -17.05 -13.58
CA LYS A 99 5.96 -16.31 -12.73
C LYS A 99 5.40 -15.99 -11.36
N LEU A 100 4.13 -15.60 -11.27
CA LEU A 100 3.46 -15.37 -9.99
C LEU A 100 3.35 -16.64 -9.15
N ALA A 101 3.04 -17.79 -9.77
CA ALA A 101 3.04 -19.08 -9.09
C ALA A 101 4.42 -19.48 -8.56
N GLU A 102 5.51 -19.14 -9.27
CA GLU A 102 6.89 -19.42 -8.85
C GLU A 102 7.32 -18.60 -7.63
N ILE A 103 6.86 -17.36 -7.49
CA ILE A 103 7.23 -16.46 -6.37
C ILE A 103 6.27 -16.55 -5.18
N CYS A 104 5.05 -17.05 -5.36
CA CYS A 104 4.10 -17.26 -4.29
C CYS A 104 4.41 -18.56 -3.53
N PRO A 105 4.30 -18.57 -2.19
CA PRO A 105 4.57 -19.76 -1.40
C PRO A 105 3.38 -20.76 -1.42
N GLY A 106 3.69 -22.02 -1.09
CA GLY A 106 2.69 -23.07 -0.88
C GLY A 106 1.97 -23.47 -2.16
N ASP A 107 0.65 -23.53 -2.11
CA ASP A 107 -0.25 -23.94 -3.20
C ASP A 107 -0.98 -22.75 -3.87
N LEU A 108 -0.43 -21.55 -3.78
CA LEU A 108 -0.96 -20.32 -4.39
C LEU A 108 -0.60 -20.26 -5.89
N ASN A 109 -1.24 -21.09 -6.72
CA ASN A 109 -0.83 -21.34 -8.11
C ASN A 109 -1.79 -20.73 -9.15
N LYS A 110 -2.94 -20.19 -8.77
CA LYS A 110 -3.95 -19.69 -9.73
C LYS A 110 -4.16 -18.20 -9.61
N ALA A 111 -3.93 -17.48 -10.71
CA ALA A 111 -4.08 -16.04 -10.80
C ALA A 111 -5.42 -15.64 -11.45
N PHE A 112 -6.19 -14.78 -10.78
CA PHE A 112 -7.28 -14.03 -11.38
C PHE A 112 -6.85 -12.57 -11.53
N PHE A 113 -6.65 -12.11 -12.77
CA PHE A 113 -6.17 -10.76 -13.03
C PHE A 113 -7.30 -9.73 -12.98
N THR A 114 -7.03 -8.59 -12.38
CA THR A 114 -7.95 -7.48 -12.19
C THR A 114 -7.33 -6.16 -12.68
N VAL A 115 -8.06 -5.05 -12.56
CA VAL A 115 -7.60 -3.73 -13.03
C VAL A 115 -6.98 -2.87 -11.92
N CYS A 116 -7.17 -3.25 -10.65
CA CYS A 116 -6.58 -2.53 -9.50
C CYS A 116 -6.71 -3.36 -8.21
N GLY A 117 -6.11 -2.87 -7.13
CA GLY A 117 -6.18 -3.52 -5.81
C GLY A 117 -7.60 -3.62 -5.25
N ALA A 118 -8.43 -2.58 -5.39
CA ALA A 118 -9.81 -2.62 -4.92
C ALA A 118 -10.61 -3.75 -5.57
N THR A 119 -10.47 -3.94 -6.90
CA THR A 119 -11.14 -5.06 -7.59
C THR A 119 -10.55 -6.41 -7.25
N ALA A 120 -9.27 -6.51 -6.88
CA ALA A 120 -8.68 -7.75 -6.36
C ALA A 120 -9.31 -8.12 -5.01
N ILE A 121 -9.44 -7.17 -4.10
CA ILE A 121 -10.11 -7.35 -2.79
C ILE A 121 -11.58 -7.72 -2.95
N GLU A 122 -12.35 -7.02 -3.82
CA GLU A 122 -13.76 -7.37 -4.07
C GLU A 122 -13.92 -8.82 -4.53
N ASN A 123 -13.05 -9.27 -5.43
CA ASN A 123 -13.08 -10.64 -5.92
C ASN A 123 -12.59 -11.65 -4.86
N ALA A 124 -11.63 -11.30 -4.01
CA ALA A 124 -11.22 -12.14 -2.87
C ALA A 124 -12.37 -12.34 -1.88
N ILE A 125 -13.06 -11.26 -1.49
CA ILE A 125 -14.23 -11.31 -0.61
C ILE A 125 -15.35 -12.16 -1.22
N LYS A 126 -15.67 -11.92 -2.50
CA LYS A 126 -16.68 -12.68 -3.22
C LYS A 126 -16.35 -14.17 -3.27
N LEU A 127 -15.10 -14.49 -3.62
CA LEU A 127 -14.64 -15.87 -3.73
C LEU A 127 -14.64 -16.57 -2.36
N ALA A 128 -14.21 -15.89 -1.29
CA ALA A 128 -14.25 -16.44 0.06
C ALA A 128 -15.67 -16.81 0.49
N ARG A 129 -16.63 -15.93 0.26
CA ARG A 129 -18.05 -16.17 0.56
C ARG A 129 -18.62 -17.34 -0.25
N LEU A 130 -18.34 -17.40 -1.54
CA LEU A 130 -18.80 -18.47 -2.42
C LEU A 130 -18.15 -19.80 -2.11
N TYR A 131 -16.86 -19.81 -1.79
CA TYR A 131 -16.15 -21.04 -1.44
C TYR A 131 -16.65 -21.65 -0.14
N THR A 132 -16.79 -20.84 0.91
CA THR A 132 -17.17 -21.31 2.25
C THR A 132 -18.67 -21.44 2.47
N GLY A 133 -19.49 -20.76 1.66
CA GLY A 133 -20.94 -20.59 1.91
C GLY A 133 -21.26 -19.69 3.09
N ARG A 134 -20.27 -18.97 3.64
CA ARG A 134 -20.39 -18.08 4.80
C ARG A 134 -20.39 -16.62 4.37
N HIS A 135 -20.81 -15.70 5.24
CA HIS A 135 -21.08 -14.31 4.83
C HIS A 135 -20.15 -13.27 5.45
N LYS A 136 -19.66 -13.50 6.68
CA LYS A 136 -18.91 -12.48 7.43
C LYS A 136 -17.44 -12.45 7.02
N ILE A 137 -16.90 -11.25 6.94
CA ILE A 137 -15.47 -10.99 6.77
C ILE A 137 -15.00 -10.26 8.01
N LEU A 138 -14.02 -10.83 8.71
CA LEU A 138 -13.32 -10.14 9.79
C LEU A 138 -12.17 -9.32 9.21
N THR A 139 -12.05 -8.08 9.63
CA THR A 139 -10.98 -7.16 9.24
C THR A 139 -10.61 -6.28 10.42
N ARG A 140 -9.54 -5.51 10.32
CA ARG A 140 -9.13 -4.66 11.45
C ARG A 140 -9.50 -3.19 11.23
N TYR A 141 -9.64 -2.46 12.35
CA TYR A 141 -9.56 -1.00 12.31
C TYR A 141 -8.19 -0.53 11.83
N GLN A 142 -8.10 0.70 11.34
CA GLN A 142 -6.86 1.28 10.82
C GLN A 142 -6.26 0.47 9.65
N SER A 143 -7.10 0.00 8.73
CA SER A 143 -6.72 -0.66 7.48
C SER A 143 -7.34 0.02 6.26
N TYR A 144 -6.77 -0.20 5.08
CA TYR A 144 -7.32 0.32 3.84
C TYR A 144 -7.21 -0.72 2.72
N HIS A 145 -8.34 -1.08 2.14
CA HIS A 145 -8.43 -2.13 1.12
C HIS A 145 -8.94 -1.66 -0.24
N GLY A 146 -9.30 -0.38 -0.36
CA GLY A 146 -9.78 0.21 -1.62
C GLY A 146 -10.97 1.13 -1.43
N SER A 147 -11.45 1.71 -2.51
CA SER A 147 -12.56 2.68 -2.52
C SER A 147 -13.83 2.20 -3.23
N SER A 148 -13.89 0.93 -3.67
CA SER A 148 -15.14 0.28 -4.07
C SER A 148 -15.96 -0.14 -2.84
N ASN A 149 -17.23 -0.46 -3.01
CA ASN A 149 -18.16 -0.61 -1.88
C ASN A 149 -17.72 -1.69 -0.86
N GLY A 150 -17.41 -2.90 -1.31
CA GLY A 150 -16.97 -3.97 -0.40
C GLY A 150 -15.57 -3.74 0.16
N ALA A 151 -14.63 -3.24 -0.65
CA ALA A 151 -13.29 -2.91 -0.19
C ALA A 151 -13.29 -1.73 0.81
N MET A 152 -14.17 -0.71 0.61
CA MET A 152 -14.36 0.38 1.55
C MET A 152 -14.98 -0.10 2.86
N ALA A 153 -16.00 -0.96 2.78
CA ALA A 153 -16.64 -1.56 3.95
C ALA A 153 -15.69 -2.47 4.74
N ALA A 154 -14.77 -3.15 4.06
CA ALA A 154 -13.70 -3.92 4.70
C ALA A 154 -12.64 -3.02 5.36
N GLY A 155 -12.44 -1.79 4.86
CA GLY A 155 -11.48 -0.85 5.42
C GLY A 155 -11.86 -0.38 6.83
N GLY A 156 -10.87 -0.23 7.70
CA GLY A 156 -11.01 0.38 9.03
C GLY A 156 -10.55 1.83 9.10
N ASP A 157 -10.38 2.45 7.95
CA ASP A 157 -9.89 3.82 7.78
C ASP A 157 -11.03 4.84 7.81
N PRO A 158 -10.84 6.07 8.35
CA PRO A 158 -11.89 7.10 8.41
C PRO A 158 -12.52 7.49 7.08
N ARG A 159 -11.86 7.22 5.94
CA ARG A 159 -12.44 7.45 4.61
C ARG A 159 -13.79 6.76 4.41
N LYS A 160 -14.02 5.63 5.10
CA LYS A 160 -15.31 4.93 5.05
C LYS A 160 -16.50 5.75 5.59
N PHE A 161 -16.26 6.71 6.48
CA PHE A 161 -17.34 7.51 7.09
C PHE A 161 -18.17 8.29 6.06
N SER A 162 -17.60 8.60 4.89
CA SER A 162 -18.32 9.25 3.80
C SER A 162 -19.43 8.38 3.19
N VAL A 163 -19.38 7.06 3.41
CA VAL A 163 -20.30 6.07 2.80
C VAL A 163 -20.89 5.09 3.84
N ASP A 164 -20.71 5.34 5.13
CA ASP A 164 -21.15 4.43 6.21
C ASP A 164 -22.61 4.00 6.11
N ALA A 165 -23.51 4.91 5.72
CA ALA A 165 -24.93 4.59 5.57
C ALA A 165 -25.25 3.67 4.39
N GLN A 166 -24.30 3.44 3.49
CA GLN A 166 -24.46 2.67 2.24
C GLN A 166 -23.48 1.50 2.14
N GLN A 167 -22.79 1.19 3.23
CA GLN A 167 -21.77 0.13 3.21
C GLN A 167 -22.34 -1.25 2.93
N ALA A 168 -21.55 -2.07 2.26
CA ALA A 168 -21.84 -3.49 2.11
C ALA A 168 -21.90 -4.18 3.50
N PRO A 169 -22.86 -5.09 3.72
CA PRO A 169 -23.05 -5.73 5.02
C PRO A 169 -22.01 -6.81 5.33
N ASN A 170 -22.00 -7.26 6.59
CA ASN A 170 -21.24 -8.41 7.07
C ASN A 170 -19.71 -8.22 7.12
N PHE A 171 -19.27 -7.00 7.39
CA PHE A 171 -17.89 -6.71 7.76
C PHE A 171 -17.80 -6.42 9.26
N ILE A 172 -16.97 -7.18 9.95
CA ILE A 172 -16.77 -7.06 11.40
C ILE A 172 -15.34 -6.59 11.63
N HIS A 173 -15.20 -5.42 12.26
CA HIS A 173 -13.88 -4.84 12.54
C HIS A 173 -13.44 -5.21 13.95
N PHE A 174 -12.20 -5.65 14.07
CA PHE A 174 -11.54 -5.87 15.35
C PHE A 174 -10.40 -4.87 15.57
N ASP A 175 -10.08 -4.63 16.82
CA ASP A 175 -9.00 -3.76 17.21
C ASP A 175 -7.67 -4.53 17.27
N LEU A 176 -6.61 -3.85 16.84
CA LEU A 176 -5.23 -4.26 17.07
C LEU A 176 -4.49 -3.03 17.60
N PRO A 177 -4.27 -2.96 18.92
CA PRO A 177 -3.63 -1.81 19.54
C PRO A 177 -2.25 -1.53 18.97
N HIS A 178 -1.90 -0.24 18.93
CA HIS A 178 -0.63 0.23 18.40
C HIS A 178 0.51 -0.05 19.39
N LEU A 179 1.52 -0.82 19.00
CA LEU A 179 2.65 -1.22 19.86
C LEU A 179 3.34 -0.03 20.53
N TYR A 180 3.65 1.03 19.78
CA TYR A 180 4.27 2.25 20.33
C TYR A 180 3.47 2.89 21.47
N ARG A 181 2.14 2.80 21.44
CA ARG A 181 1.23 3.38 22.46
C ARG A 181 0.79 2.38 23.52
N TRP A 182 1.17 1.10 23.38
CA TRP A 182 0.82 0.06 24.32
C TRP A 182 1.74 0.11 25.55
N GLU A 183 1.16 0.15 26.75
CA GLU A 183 1.93 0.38 27.99
C GLU A 183 2.46 -0.91 28.61
N TYR A 184 1.91 -2.08 28.22
CA TYR A 184 2.16 -3.35 28.90
C TYR A 184 3.13 -4.28 28.16
N GLY A 185 3.87 -3.77 27.18
CA GLY A 185 4.85 -4.54 26.41
C GLY A 185 4.25 -5.42 25.30
N GLU A 186 5.10 -5.86 24.38
CA GLU A 186 4.68 -6.56 23.15
C GLU A 186 4.07 -7.93 23.42
N GLU A 187 4.56 -8.69 24.39
CA GLU A 187 4.04 -10.00 24.76
C GLU A 187 2.60 -9.92 25.27
N ASN A 188 2.30 -8.91 26.10
CA ASN A 188 0.94 -8.65 26.57
C ASN A 188 0.05 -8.20 25.42
N LEU A 189 0.55 -7.34 24.52
CA LEU A 189 -0.17 -6.92 23.33
C LEU A 189 -0.56 -8.12 22.44
N LEU A 190 0.40 -9.03 22.19
CA LEU A 190 0.13 -10.25 21.44
C LEU A 190 -1.00 -11.08 22.08
N LYS A 191 -0.92 -11.29 23.39
CA LYS A 191 -1.93 -12.05 24.14
C LYS A 191 -3.31 -11.43 24.02
N GLU A 192 -3.43 -10.12 24.24
CA GLU A 192 -4.70 -9.40 24.17
C GLU A 192 -5.27 -9.33 22.76
N ALA A 193 -4.42 -9.11 21.74
CA ALA A 193 -4.83 -9.08 20.34
C ALA A 193 -5.39 -10.44 19.88
N VAL A 194 -4.73 -11.53 20.26
CA VAL A 194 -5.19 -12.90 19.97
C VAL A 194 -6.51 -13.18 20.69
N ALA A 195 -6.58 -12.91 22.00
CA ALA A 195 -7.80 -13.12 22.78
C ALA A 195 -8.99 -12.28 22.28
N SER A 196 -8.73 -11.06 21.81
CA SER A 196 -9.75 -10.21 21.17
C SER A 196 -10.31 -10.85 19.91
N LEU A 197 -9.44 -11.35 19.03
CA LEU A 197 -9.87 -12.02 17.79
C LEU A 197 -10.68 -13.30 18.10
N GLU A 198 -10.23 -14.12 19.04
CA GLU A 198 -10.93 -15.35 19.45
C GLU A 198 -12.32 -15.04 20.02
N ARG A 199 -12.44 -14.00 20.86
CA ARG A 199 -13.75 -13.55 21.40
C ARG A 199 -14.70 -13.12 20.28
N ILE A 200 -14.22 -12.35 19.31
CA ILE A 200 -15.04 -11.90 18.17
C ILE A 200 -15.48 -13.11 17.34
N ILE A 201 -14.59 -14.05 17.04
CA ILE A 201 -14.94 -15.27 16.32
C ILE A 201 -16.03 -16.05 17.07
N ALA A 202 -15.91 -16.16 18.40
CA ALA A 202 -16.90 -16.85 19.22
C ALA A 202 -18.28 -16.14 19.20
N TYR A 203 -18.30 -14.81 19.32
CA TYR A 203 -19.56 -14.04 19.34
C TYR A 203 -20.22 -13.96 17.97
N GLU A 204 -19.45 -13.87 16.89
CA GLU A 204 -19.96 -13.81 15.51
C GLU A 204 -20.35 -15.20 14.96
N GLY A 205 -19.93 -16.26 15.64
CA GLY A 205 -20.14 -17.65 15.25
C GLY A 205 -19.21 -18.10 14.14
N PRO A 206 -18.22 -18.97 14.40
CA PRO A 206 -17.19 -19.34 13.41
C PRO A 206 -17.77 -19.92 12.11
N ALA A 207 -18.95 -20.58 12.19
CA ALA A 207 -19.65 -21.12 11.01
C ALA A 207 -20.22 -20.03 10.08
N ASN A 208 -20.25 -18.76 10.50
CA ASN A 208 -20.73 -17.63 9.70
C ASN A 208 -19.59 -16.81 9.05
N ILE A 209 -18.33 -17.08 9.46
CA ILE A 209 -17.17 -16.29 9.05
C ILE A 209 -16.49 -16.95 7.84
N ALA A 210 -16.49 -16.25 6.70
CA ALA A 210 -15.87 -16.71 5.47
C ALA A 210 -14.35 -16.54 5.50
N ALA A 211 -13.88 -15.36 5.92
CA ALA A 211 -12.46 -15.04 5.93
C ALA A 211 -12.09 -14.00 6.99
N VAL A 212 -10.81 -14.03 7.36
CA VAL A 212 -10.07 -12.88 7.94
C VAL A 212 -9.30 -12.22 6.81
N LEU A 213 -9.45 -10.90 6.66
CA LEU A 213 -8.75 -10.06 5.68
C LEU A 213 -7.81 -9.10 6.41
N LEU A 214 -6.51 -9.20 6.13
CA LEU A 214 -5.47 -8.36 6.73
C LEU A 214 -4.49 -7.88 5.67
N GLU A 215 -3.85 -6.73 5.92
CA GLU A 215 -2.69 -6.28 5.15
C GLU A 215 -1.46 -7.14 5.52
N GLY A 216 -0.55 -7.43 4.57
CA GLY A 216 0.69 -8.19 4.84
C GLY A 216 1.62 -7.46 5.79
N GLU A 217 1.72 -6.13 5.61
CA GLU A 217 2.17 -5.15 6.59
C GLU A 217 1.20 -3.97 6.53
N SER A 218 0.86 -3.41 7.68
CA SER A 218 -0.08 -2.29 7.70
C SER A 218 0.51 -1.07 7.01
N GLY A 219 -0.21 -0.54 6.07
CA GLY A 219 0.27 0.54 5.22
C GLY A 219 -0.22 1.92 5.64
N SER A 220 -1.30 2.40 5.04
CA SER A 220 -1.75 3.80 5.05
C SER A 220 -2.13 4.37 6.43
N SER A 221 -2.21 3.55 7.45
CA SER A 221 -2.49 3.97 8.84
C SER A 221 -1.23 4.26 9.66
N GLY A 222 -0.07 4.32 9.01
CA GLY A 222 1.20 4.69 9.63
C GLY A 222 2.16 3.53 9.83
N CYS A 223 2.17 2.53 8.94
CA CYS A 223 3.08 1.38 8.98
C CYS A 223 3.07 0.66 10.35
N LEU A 224 1.87 0.37 10.86
CA LEU A 224 1.70 -0.24 12.18
C LEU A 224 2.12 -1.70 12.17
N HIS A 225 3.16 -2.06 12.93
CA HIS A 225 3.62 -3.44 13.03
C HIS A 225 2.63 -4.34 13.75
N TYR A 226 2.54 -5.56 13.28
CA TYR A 226 1.94 -6.65 14.03
C TYR A 226 2.88 -7.08 15.17
N PRO A 227 2.36 -7.40 16.37
CA PRO A 227 3.19 -8.03 17.41
C PRO A 227 3.80 -9.32 16.88
N LYS A 228 5.04 -9.58 17.26
CA LYS A 228 5.77 -10.77 16.80
C LYS A 228 4.99 -12.05 17.04
N GLY A 229 4.78 -12.83 15.98
CA GLY A 229 4.00 -14.09 16.03
C GLY A 229 2.49 -13.92 15.90
N TYR A 230 1.94 -12.69 15.82
CA TYR A 230 0.49 -12.48 15.72
C TYR A 230 -0.11 -13.13 14.48
N LEU A 231 0.44 -12.89 13.28
CA LEU A 231 -0.11 -13.47 12.05
C LEU A 231 -0.04 -15.01 12.03
N ALA A 232 0.98 -15.60 12.65
CA ALA A 232 1.04 -17.05 12.84
C ALA A 232 -0.10 -17.58 13.74
N LYS A 233 -0.45 -16.84 14.81
CA LYS A 233 -1.62 -17.15 15.64
C LYS A 233 -2.93 -17.01 14.86
N VAL A 234 -3.08 -15.92 14.09
CA VAL A 234 -4.26 -15.73 13.21
C VAL A 234 -4.40 -16.88 12.22
N ARG A 235 -3.31 -17.31 11.55
CA ARG A 235 -3.33 -18.45 10.63
C ARG A 235 -3.82 -19.72 11.32
N ASN A 236 -3.31 -20.01 12.53
CA ASN A 236 -3.72 -21.18 13.30
C ASN A 236 -5.19 -21.14 13.68
N ILE A 237 -5.70 -20.00 14.15
CA ILE A 237 -7.11 -19.80 14.47
C ILE A 237 -7.99 -20.01 13.23
N CYS A 238 -7.59 -19.43 12.10
CA CYS A 238 -8.29 -19.62 10.83
C CYS A 238 -8.37 -21.11 10.44
N ASN A 239 -7.26 -21.85 10.58
CA ASN A 239 -7.22 -23.28 10.29
C ASN A 239 -8.15 -24.09 11.20
N GLN A 240 -8.19 -23.79 12.50
CA GLN A 240 -9.04 -24.47 13.49
C GLN A 240 -10.54 -24.35 13.17
N HIS A 241 -10.95 -23.21 12.60
CA HIS A 241 -12.36 -22.92 12.33
C HIS A 241 -12.74 -23.05 10.84
N GLY A 242 -11.81 -23.43 9.97
CA GLY A 242 -12.03 -23.46 8.53
C GLY A 242 -12.40 -22.09 7.96
N ILE A 243 -11.80 -21.04 8.51
CA ILE A 243 -11.92 -19.65 8.05
C ILE A 243 -10.76 -19.39 7.08
N LEU A 244 -11.01 -18.75 5.94
CA LEU A 244 -9.95 -18.41 5.01
C LEU A 244 -9.14 -17.22 5.52
N LEU A 245 -7.84 -17.18 5.19
CA LEU A 245 -6.97 -16.03 5.40
C LEU A 245 -6.66 -15.37 4.07
N ILE A 246 -7.04 -14.10 3.93
CA ILE A 246 -6.77 -13.26 2.77
C ILE A 246 -5.72 -12.24 3.19
N MET A 247 -4.59 -12.19 2.47
CA MET A 247 -3.58 -11.15 2.69
C MET A 247 -3.67 -10.09 1.58
N ASP A 248 -3.85 -8.85 2.01
CA ASP A 248 -3.75 -7.69 1.13
C ASP A 248 -2.28 -7.27 1.02
N GLU A 249 -1.67 -7.61 -0.11
CA GLU A 249 -0.30 -7.27 -0.47
C GLU A 249 -0.22 -6.14 -1.50
N VAL A 250 -1.29 -5.38 -1.64
CA VAL A 250 -1.36 -4.26 -2.59
C VAL A 250 -0.28 -3.23 -2.28
N MET A 251 0.04 -3.00 -1.01
CA MET A 251 1.04 -2.01 -0.59
C MET A 251 2.35 -2.65 -0.16
N SER A 252 2.31 -3.76 0.55
CA SER A 252 3.46 -4.45 1.17
C SER A 252 4.17 -5.42 0.23
N GLY A 253 3.53 -5.81 -0.88
CA GLY A 253 4.09 -6.75 -1.83
C GLY A 253 5.18 -6.19 -2.74
N PHE A 254 5.76 -7.09 -3.50
CA PHE A 254 6.76 -6.83 -4.54
C PHE A 254 8.00 -6.09 -4.01
N GLY A 255 8.65 -6.70 -3.02
CA GLY A 255 9.95 -6.25 -2.51
C GLY A 255 9.90 -5.14 -1.49
N ARG A 256 8.76 -4.44 -1.32
CA ARG A 256 8.62 -3.27 -0.46
C ARG A 256 9.12 -3.50 0.97
N THR A 257 8.90 -4.69 1.50
CA THR A 257 9.28 -5.08 2.88
C THR A 257 10.59 -5.87 2.96
N GLY A 258 11.38 -5.94 1.87
CA GLY A 258 12.59 -6.76 1.81
C GLY A 258 12.33 -8.26 1.57
N LYS A 259 11.09 -8.61 1.24
CA LYS A 259 10.62 -9.93 0.78
C LYS A 259 9.68 -9.74 -0.38
N TRP A 260 9.40 -10.79 -1.17
CA TRP A 260 8.39 -10.70 -2.24
C TRP A 260 7.05 -10.20 -1.73
N PHE A 261 6.62 -10.68 -0.54
CA PHE A 261 5.36 -10.30 0.09
C PHE A 261 5.58 -10.02 1.58
N GLY A 262 4.83 -9.06 2.13
CA GLY A 262 4.95 -8.62 3.53
C GLY A 262 4.68 -9.76 4.53
N PHE A 263 3.67 -10.61 4.27
CA PHE A 263 3.35 -11.73 5.15
C PHE A 263 4.50 -12.76 5.28
N GLN A 264 5.46 -12.80 4.36
CA GLN A 264 6.64 -13.69 4.45
C GLN A 264 7.58 -13.31 5.60
N ASN A 265 7.47 -12.10 6.15
CA ASN A 265 8.18 -11.72 7.38
C ASN A 265 7.58 -12.38 8.64
N HIS A 266 6.45 -13.06 8.51
CA HIS A 266 5.71 -13.68 9.61
C HIS A 266 5.58 -15.21 9.48
N ASP A 267 6.28 -15.83 8.52
CA ASP A 267 6.34 -17.28 8.29
C ASP A 267 4.95 -17.95 8.14
N ILE A 268 4.04 -17.31 7.42
CA ILE A 268 2.70 -17.84 7.14
C ILE A 268 2.46 -18.01 5.64
N VAL A 269 1.49 -18.86 5.29
CA VAL A 269 0.94 -18.98 3.93
C VAL A 269 -0.57 -18.71 4.00
N PRO A 270 -1.08 -17.68 3.32
CA PRO A 270 -2.50 -17.40 3.26
C PRO A 270 -3.22 -18.30 2.24
N ASP A 271 -4.55 -18.24 2.24
CA ASP A 271 -5.38 -18.94 1.24
C ASP A 271 -5.53 -18.13 -0.05
N MET A 272 -5.43 -16.80 0.05
CA MET A 272 -5.48 -15.87 -1.10
C MET A 272 -4.61 -14.64 -0.83
N ILE A 273 -4.07 -14.05 -1.93
CA ILE A 273 -3.28 -12.83 -1.89
C ILE A 273 -3.86 -11.84 -2.91
N ALA A 274 -4.23 -10.64 -2.45
CA ALA A 274 -4.59 -9.53 -3.33
C ALA A 274 -3.37 -8.66 -3.62
N MET A 275 -3.12 -8.36 -4.88
CA MET A 275 -1.94 -7.65 -5.37
C MET A 275 -2.32 -6.55 -6.35
N ALA A 276 -1.51 -5.48 -6.40
CA ALA A 276 -1.53 -4.43 -7.41
C ALA A 276 -0.23 -3.61 -7.32
N LYS A 277 -0.28 -2.30 -7.55
CA LYS A 277 0.81 -1.33 -7.32
C LYS A 277 2.16 -1.81 -7.86
N GLY A 278 3.02 -2.38 -7.01
CA GLY A 278 4.32 -2.92 -7.38
C GLY A 278 4.28 -4.02 -8.46
N LEU A 279 3.12 -4.60 -8.76
CA LEU A 279 2.97 -5.58 -9.82
C LEU A 279 3.31 -5.03 -11.22
N THR A 280 2.99 -3.75 -11.47
CA THR A 280 3.33 -3.02 -12.69
C THR A 280 4.06 -1.71 -12.40
N CYS A 281 4.37 -1.43 -11.15
CA CYS A 281 5.05 -0.19 -10.70
C CYS A 281 4.39 1.10 -11.21
N GLY A 282 3.06 1.10 -11.37
CA GLY A 282 2.31 2.27 -11.83
C GLY A 282 2.38 2.54 -13.33
N TYR A 283 3.13 1.79 -14.11
CA TYR A 283 3.18 1.96 -15.58
C TYR A 283 1.82 1.69 -16.23
N LEU A 284 1.07 0.72 -15.71
CA LEU A 284 -0.30 0.43 -16.16
C LEU A 284 -1.18 0.08 -14.94
N PRO A 285 -2.48 0.50 -14.93
CA PRO A 285 -3.44 0.03 -13.95
C PRO A 285 -3.63 -1.48 -14.05
N PHE A 286 -3.28 -2.21 -13.00
CA PHE A 286 -3.36 -3.66 -12.95
C PHE A 286 -3.45 -4.19 -11.53
N GLY A 287 -4.04 -5.36 -11.35
CA GLY A 287 -4.10 -6.08 -10.09
C GLY A 287 -4.23 -7.58 -10.32
N CYS A 288 -4.08 -8.33 -9.27
CA CYS A 288 -4.16 -9.79 -9.29
C CYS A 288 -4.68 -10.30 -7.95
N LEU A 289 -5.49 -11.35 -8.02
CA LEU A 289 -5.82 -12.22 -6.90
C LEU A 289 -5.16 -13.57 -7.14
N MET A 290 -4.17 -13.93 -6.31
CA MET A 290 -3.65 -15.30 -6.27
C MET A 290 -4.50 -16.15 -5.34
N VAL A 291 -4.78 -17.37 -5.77
CA VAL A 291 -5.70 -18.29 -5.11
C VAL A 291 -5.02 -19.64 -4.94
N SER A 292 -5.23 -20.27 -3.79
CA SER A 292 -4.73 -21.62 -3.52
C SER A 292 -5.41 -22.67 -4.39
N ASP A 293 -4.70 -23.75 -4.70
CA ASP A 293 -5.20 -24.85 -5.55
C ASP A 293 -6.50 -25.45 -4.98
N LYS A 294 -6.62 -25.58 -3.66
CA LYS A 294 -7.83 -26.11 -3.00
C LYS A 294 -9.09 -25.27 -3.26
N ILE A 295 -8.94 -23.92 -3.36
CA ILE A 295 -10.05 -23.03 -3.68
C ILE A 295 -10.34 -23.08 -5.18
N ALA A 296 -9.31 -23.08 -6.01
CA ALA A 296 -9.43 -23.13 -7.46
C ALA A 296 -10.13 -24.40 -7.93
N ALA A 297 -9.77 -25.57 -7.39
CA ALA A 297 -10.33 -26.86 -7.75
C ALA A 297 -11.86 -26.97 -7.61
N LYS A 298 -12.47 -26.14 -6.73
CA LYS A 298 -13.94 -26.07 -6.64
C LYS A 298 -14.60 -25.66 -7.97
N TYR A 299 -13.86 -24.97 -8.82
CA TYR A 299 -14.35 -24.41 -10.08
C TYR A 299 -13.88 -25.18 -11.31
N ASP A 300 -13.30 -26.38 -11.14
CA ASP A 300 -12.97 -27.26 -12.27
C ASP A 300 -14.25 -27.77 -12.95
N ASP A 301 -15.27 -28.10 -12.16
CA ASP A 301 -16.58 -28.60 -12.63
C ASP A 301 -17.72 -27.59 -12.40
N ALA A 302 -17.43 -26.38 -11.97
CA ALA A 302 -18.41 -25.33 -11.69
C ALA A 302 -18.01 -24.01 -12.34
N MET A 303 -18.99 -23.19 -12.73
CA MET A 303 -18.72 -21.88 -13.28
C MET A 303 -18.09 -20.97 -12.22
N LEU A 304 -16.91 -20.40 -12.49
CA LEU A 304 -16.29 -19.36 -11.69
C LEU A 304 -17.04 -18.03 -11.90
N PRO A 305 -17.77 -17.48 -10.91
CA PRO A 305 -18.60 -16.30 -11.09
C PRO A 305 -17.81 -15.00 -10.89
N LEU A 306 -16.58 -14.96 -11.39
CA LEU A 306 -15.71 -13.77 -11.44
C LEU A 306 -15.52 -13.36 -12.90
N GLY A 307 -15.52 -12.05 -13.16
CA GLY A 307 -15.32 -11.55 -14.51
C GLY A 307 -15.14 -10.04 -14.56
N LEU A 308 -14.21 -9.60 -15.41
CA LEU A 308 -13.91 -8.20 -15.70
C LEU A 308 -13.57 -8.11 -17.20
N THR A 309 -14.10 -7.11 -17.90
CA THR A 309 -13.80 -6.89 -19.33
C THR A 309 -12.29 -6.82 -19.60
N TYR A 310 -11.54 -6.16 -18.73
CA TYR A 310 -10.10 -5.98 -18.87
C TYR A 310 -9.27 -6.97 -18.04
N SER A 311 -9.85 -8.08 -17.60
CA SER A 311 -9.09 -9.15 -16.94
C SER A 311 -8.00 -9.68 -17.88
N ALA A 312 -6.79 -9.83 -17.34
CA ALA A 312 -5.62 -10.31 -18.08
C ALA A 312 -5.31 -9.50 -19.36
N HIS A 313 -5.47 -8.18 -19.30
CA HIS A 313 -5.15 -7.29 -20.42
C HIS A 313 -3.71 -7.54 -20.92
N PRO A 314 -3.49 -7.90 -22.20
CA PRO A 314 -2.19 -8.36 -22.68
C PRO A 314 -1.04 -7.41 -22.41
N VAL A 315 -1.26 -6.10 -22.62
CA VAL A 315 -0.24 -5.05 -22.42
C VAL A 315 0.12 -4.92 -20.94
N ALA A 316 -0.87 -4.99 -20.04
CA ALA A 316 -0.62 -4.94 -18.60
C ALA A 316 0.10 -6.20 -18.10
N CYS A 317 -0.25 -7.38 -18.65
CA CYS A 317 0.49 -8.63 -18.37
C CYS A 317 1.94 -8.54 -18.83
N ALA A 318 2.22 -8.00 -20.03
CA ALA A 318 3.57 -7.84 -20.54
C ALA A 318 4.41 -6.87 -19.68
N ALA A 319 3.82 -5.75 -19.26
CA ALA A 319 4.45 -4.83 -18.32
C ALA A 319 4.77 -5.52 -16.99
N ALA A 320 3.83 -6.29 -16.43
CA ALA A 320 4.03 -7.02 -15.18
C ALA A 320 5.13 -8.09 -15.28
N VAL A 321 5.20 -8.85 -16.39
CA VAL A 321 6.27 -9.82 -16.62
C VAL A 321 7.64 -9.14 -16.60
N GLU A 322 7.79 -8.02 -17.30
CA GLU A 322 9.05 -7.27 -17.32
C GLU A 322 9.36 -6.66 -15.95
N THR A 323 8.34 -6.15 -15.24
CA THR A 323 8.51 -5.64 -13.88
C THR A 323 9.06 -6.71 -12.94
N LEU A 324 8.49 -7.92 -12.94
CA LEU A 324 8.96 -9.03 -12.10
C LEU A 324 10.40 -9.44 -12.42
N LYS A 325 10.79 -9.39 -13.70
CA LYS A 325 12.15 -9.63 -14.12
C LYS A 325 13.12 -8.56 -13.61
N ILE A 326 12.74 -7.27 -13.66
CA ILE A 326 13.55 -6.17 -13.16
C ILE A 326 13.81 -6.30 -11.65
N TYR A 327 12.82 -6.73 -10.85
CA TYR A 327 13.05 -6.99 -9.42
C TYR A 327 14.19 -7.97 -9.17
N GLU A 328 14.29 -9.03 -9.99
CA GLU A 328 15.33 -10.06 -9.88
C GLU A 328 16.66 -9.57 -10.45
N ASP A 329 16.66 -9.07 -11.70
CA ASP A 329 17.88 -8.66 -12.42
C ASP A 329 18.65 -7.55 -11.66
N ASP A 330 17.93 -6.62 -11.04
CA ASP A 330 18.50 -5.47 -10.31
C ASP A 330 18.61 -5.70 -8.81
N ASN A 331 18.28 -6.90 -8.29
CA ASN A 331 18.32 -7.28 -6.85
C ASN A 331 17.59 -6.28 -5.94
N LEU A 332 16.43 -5.79 -6.39
CA LEU A 332 15.73 -4.69 -5.72
C LEU A 332 15.13 -5.09 -4.35
N ILE A 333 14.83 -6.37 -4.14
CA ILE A 333 14.30 -6.89 -2.88
C ILE A 333 15.38 -6.90 -1.81
N GLU A 334 16.57 -7.35 -2.14
CA GLU A 334 17.74 -7.33 -1.29
C GLU A 334 18.17 -5.91 -0.96
N ASN A 335 18.15 -5.01 -1.96
CA ASN A 335 18.40 -3.60 -1.75
C ASN A 335 17.38 -2.99 -0.78
N ALA A 336 16.10 -3.32 -0.91
CA ALA A 336 15.08 -2.83 0.01
C ALA A 336 15.31 -3.30 1.46
N ALA A 337 15.77 -4.53 1.66
CA ALA A 337 16.13 -5.03 2.99
C ALA A 337 17.35 -4.33 3.56
N GLU A 338 18.40 -4.08 2.75
CA GLU A 338 19.62 -3.39 3.18
C GLU A 338 19.35 -1.91 3.46
N MET A 339 18.72 -1.21 2.53
CA MET A 339 18.40 0.21 2.66
C MET A 339 17.38 0.48 3.76
N GLY A 340 16.50 -0.48 4.04
CA GLY A 340 15.59 -0.41 5.18
C GLY A 340 16.31 -0.39 6.52
N ARG A 341 17.33 -1.24 6.71
CA ARG A 341 18.17 -1.23 7.92
C ARG A 341 18.98 0.06 8.04
N TYR A 342 19.58 0.50 6.92
CA TYR A 342 20.29 1.77 6.88
C TYR A 342 19.39 2.96 7.25
N LEU A 343 18.19 2.97 6.75
CA LEU A 343 17.20 4.01 7.03
C LEU A 343 16.83 4.04 8.53
N GLU A 344 16.64 2.87 9.15
CA GLU A 344 16.36 2.75 10.58
C GLU A 344 17.50 3.36 11.41
N GLU A 345 18.76 3.02 11.11
CA GLU A 345 19.95 3.59 11.77
C GLU A 345 20.00 5.11 11.63
N GLN A 346 19.76 5.64 10.44
CA GLN A 346 19.82 7.09 10.19
C GLN A 346 18.68 7.86 10.87
N VAL A 347 17.47 7.30 10.90
CA VAL A 347 16.34 7.96 11.56
C VAL A 347 16.49 7.94 13.10
N GLU A 348 17.09 6.90 13.68
CA GLU A 348 17.43 6.91 15.11
C GLU A 348 18.46 8.02 15.46
N LEU A 349 19.38 8.35 14.55
CA LEU A 349 20.26 9.51 14.71
C LEU A 349 19.50 10.83 14.63
N LEU A 350 18.55 10.95 13.68
CA LEU A 350 17.68 12.13 13.60
C LEU A 350 16.82 12.32 14.85
N LYS A 351 16.33 11.25 15.43
CA LYS A 351 15.54 11.27 16.66
C LYS A 351 16.30 11.86 17.86
N GLN A 352 17.62 11.75 17.86
CA GLN A 352 18.45 12.40 18.89
C GLN A 352 18.52 13.93 18.70
N GLN A 353 18.33 14.42 17.49
CA GLN A 353 18.42 15.83 17.11
C GLN A 353 17.07 16.55 17.19
N HIS A 354 15.96 15.84 17.02
CA HIS A 354 14.61 16.39 16.88
C HIS A 354 13.68 15.88 17.97
N THR A 355 13.24 16.76 18.85
CA THR A 355 12.36 16.41 19.97
C THR A 355 10.95 15.97 19.54
N SER A 356 10.52 16.38 18.37
CA SER A 356 9.21 16.01 17.79
C SER A 356 9.13 14.57 17.25
N ILE A 357 10.26 13.88 16.97
CA ILE A 357 10.21 12.48 16.55
C ILE A 357 9.89 11.59 17.74
N GLY A 358 8.67 11.08 17.81
CA GLY A 358 8.23 10.14 18.84
C GLY A 358 8.63 8.70 18.53
N ASP A 359 8.36 8.27 17.32
CA ASP A 359 8.59 6.89 16.85
C ASP A 359 9.02 6.84 15.40
N TYR A 360 9.81 5.86 15.05
CA TYR A 360 10.06 5.42 13.68
C TYR A 360 9.86 3.92 13.58
N ARG A 361 9.21 3.49 12.55
CA ARG A 361 8.97 2.07 12.27
C ARG A 361 9.02 1.82 10.78
N ASN A 362 9.65 0.72 10.41
CA ASN A 362 9.71 0.25 9.03
C ASN A 362 9.84 -1.26 8.95
N THR A 363 9.43 -1.81 7.81
CA THR A 363 9.79 -3.14 7.34
C THR A 363 10.33 -2.98 5.93
N GLY A 364 11.64 -3.19 5.74
CA GLY A 364 12.32 -2.83 4.51
C GLY A 364 12.18 -1.34 4.20
N LEU A 365 11.74 -1.00 2.98
CA LEU A 365 11.47 0.38 2.55
C LEU A 365 9.98 0.76 2.64
N LEU A 366 9.25 0.21 3.59
CA LEU A 366 7.93 0.65 4.01
C LEU A 366 8.02 1.21 5.42
N GLY A 367 8.19 2.52 5.55
CA GLY A 367 8.45 3.18 6.83
C GLY A 367 7.63 4.44 7.07
N CYS A 368 7.63 4.86 8.34
CA CYS A 368 6.89 6.02 8.81
C CYS A 368 7.55 6.65 10.03
N ILE A 369 7.82 7.96 9.99
CA ILE A 369 8.13 8.78 11.17
C ILE A 369 6.81 9.27 11.78
N GLU A 370 6.63 9.07 13.07
CA GLU A 370 5.52 9.63 13.83
C GLU A 370 5.98 10.81 14.68
N LEU A 371 5.38 11.99 14.43
CA LEU A 371 5.68 13.20 15.18
C LEU A 371 4.76 13.34 16.39
N VAL A 372 5.33 13.75 17.52
CA VAL A 372 4.65 13.93 18.79
C VAL A 372 4.91 15.33 19.38
N LYS A 373 3.96 15.84 20.16
CA LYS A 373 4.14 17.05 20.99
C LYS A 373 4.91 16.74 22.26
N ASN A 374 4.83 15.51 22.74
CA ASN A 374 5.50 15.08 23.97
C ASN A 374 5.87 13.59 23.87
N ARG A 375 7.15 13.26 24.00
CA ARG A 375 7.64 11.89 23.95
C ARG A 375 7.22 11.02 25.14
N ALA A 376 7.10 11.62 26.33
CA ALA A 376 6.76 10.86 27.53
C ALA A 376 5.27 10.44 27.51
N THR A 377 4.38 11.36 27.13
CA THR A 377 2.94 11.07 27.01
C THR A 377 2.55 10.46 25.66
N LYS A 378 3.46 10.50 24.67
CA LYS A 378 3.22 10.11 23.28
C LYS A 378 2.06 10.89 22.63
N GLU A 379 1.81 12.14 23.10
CA GLU A 379 0.77 13.00 22.51
C GLU A 379 1.10 13.30 21.06
N PRO A 380 0.25 12.88 20.08
CA PRO A 380 0.56 13.05 18.66
C PRO A 380 0.57 14.52 18.25
N MET A 381 1.38 14.87 17.24
CA MET A 381 1.40 16.24 16.68
C MET A 381 0.04 16.61 16.09
N ALA A 382 -0.63 15.66 15.43
CA ALA A 382 -2.02 15.74 15.00
C ALA A 382 -2.73 14.42 15.36
N PRO A 383 -3.97 14.42 15.90
CA PRO A 383 -4.66 13.20 16.29
C PRO A 383 -5.05 12.35 15.08
N PHE A 384 -5.36 11.08 15.35
CA PHE A 384 -6.00 10.23 14.36
C PHE A 384 -7.31 10.85 13.87
N ASN A 385 -7.54 10.89 12.57
CA ASN A 385 -8.67 11.55 11.94
C ASN A 385 -8.78 13.05 12.28
N ALA A 386 -7.63 13.73 12.38
CA ALA A 386 -7.51 15.14 12.69
C ALA A 386 -8.38 16.02 11.79
N LYS A 387 -9.00 17.04 12.39
CA LYS A 387 -9.69 18.10 11.66
C LYS A 387 -8.70 19.03 10.97
N PRO A 388 -9.14 19.86 10.00
CA PRO A 388 -8.24 20.74 9.25
C PRO A 388 -7.40 21.69 10.11
N ASP A 389 -7.95 22.23 11.21
CA ASP A 389 -7.26 23.10 12.16
C ASP A 389 -6.22 22.35 13.00
N GLU A 390 -6.50 21.11 13.35
CA GLU A 390 -5.56 20.23 14.08
C GLU A 390 -4.37 19.80 13.22
N MET A 391 -4.50 19.90 11.89
CA MET A 391 -3.44 19.59 10.91
C MET A 391 -2.48 20.75 10.64
N ALA A 392 -2.67 21.93 11.24
CA ALA A 392 -1.92 23.14 10.87
C ALA A 392 -0.40 22.94 10.89
N VAL A 393 0.16 22.35 11.95
CA VAL A 393 1.60 22.09 12.08
C VAL A 393 2.07 21.12 11.01
N MET A 394 1.36 20.00 10.84
CA MET A 394 1.73 18.96 9.86
C MET A 394 1.57 19.43 8.41
N ASN A 395 0.60 20.31 8.13
CA ASN A 395 0.47 20.95 6.81
C ASN A 395 1.66 21.87 6.52
N ASN A 396 2.17 22.62 7.51
CA ASN A 396 3.37 23.44 7.36
C ASN A 396 4.62 22.58 7.14
N VAL A 397 4.76 21.47 7.85
CA VAL A 397 5.83 20.49 7.63
C VAL A 397 5.75 19.91 6.20
N ALA A 398 4.58 19.51 5.74
CA ALA A 398 4.37 18.98 4.39
C ALA A 398 4.70 20.03 3.30
N ALA A 399 4.28 21.28 3.50
CA ALA A 399 4.58 22.38 2.59
C ALA A 399 6.10 22.65 2.52
N LYS A 400 6.79 22.62 3.66
CA LYS A 400 8.24 22.79 3.72
C LYS A 400 8.99 21.64 3.05
N ILE A 401 8.57 20.40 3.24
CA ILE A 401 9.09 19.23 2.52
C ILE A 401 8.99 19.43 1.00
N LYS A 402 7.81 19.86 0.51
CA LYS A 402 7.59 20.14 -0.92
C LYS A 402 8.47 21.30 -1.42
N GLU A 403 8.57 22.39 -0.64
CA GLU A 403 9.42 23.54 -0.94
C GLU A 403 10.88 23.13 -1.13
N LEU A 404 11.39 22.26 -0.24
CA LEU A 404 12.77 21.75 -0.25
C LEU A 404 13.03 20.70 -1.36
N GLY A 405 12.02 20.34 -2.16
CA GLY A 405 12.21 19.44 -3.30
C GLY A 405 12.04 17.97 -2.95
N MET A 406 11.11 17.63 -2.07
CA MET A 406 10.71 16.25 -1.84
C MET A 406 9.21 16.08 -2.09
N TYR A 407 8.85 14.94 -2.65
CA TYR A 407 7.49 14.43 -2.69
C TYR A 407 7.34 13.26 -1.72
N THR A 408 6.49 13.40 -0.71
CA THR A 408 6.12 12.29 0.18
C THR A 408 4.70 12.44 0.71
N PHE A 409 4.15 11.34 1.21
CA PHE A 409 2.83 11.30 1.80
C PHE A 409 2.91 11.68 3.28
N VAL A 410 2.22 12.75 3.66
CA VAL A 410 2.07 13.19 5.06
C VAL A 410 0.60 13.05 5.46
N ARG A 411 0.36 12.38 6.58
CA ARG A 411 -0.99 12.12 7.06
C ARG A 411 -1.03 12.13 8.59
N TRP A 412 -1.90 12.92 9.19
CA TRP A 412 -1.96 13.11 10.62
C TRP A 412 -0.57 13.45 11.18
N SER A 413 -0.07 12.67 12.13
CA SER A 413 1.29 12.82 12.65
C SER A 413 2.36 12.08 11.86
N TYR A 414 2.03 11.50 10.71
CA TYR A 414 2.91 10.57 10.00
C TYR A 414 3.55 11.23 8.78
N ILE A 415 4.87 11.08 8.66
CA ILE A 415 5.64 11.31 7.43
C ILE A 415 6.06 9.94 6.92
N PHE A 416 5.56 9.56 5.75
CA PHE A 416 5.88 8.27 5.16
C PHE A 416 7.25 8.29 4.49
N ILE A 417 7.99 7.19 4.63
CA ILE A 417 9.27 6.96 4.00
C ILE A 417 9.19 5.63 3.26
N ALA A 418 8.89 5.71 1.97
CA ALA A 418 8.73 4.56 1.10
C ALA A 418 9.28 4.85 -0.31
N PRO A 419 10.58 5.21 -0.44
CA PRO A 419 11.19 5.53 -1.73
C PRO A 419 11.15 4.32 -2.67
N PRO A 420 11.39 4.50 -3.99
CA PRO A 420 11.63 3.38 -4.90
C PRO A 420 12.73 2.43 -4.38
N LEU A 421 12.61 1.14 -4.66
CA LEU A 421 13.53 0.13 -4.12
C LEU A 421 14.94 0.22 -4.71
N CYS A 422 15.11 0.99 -5.78
CA CYS A 422 16.41 1.31 -6.38
C CYS A 422 17.16 2.46 -5.66
N VAL A 423 16.61 2.98 -4.54
CA VAL A 423 17.21 4.08 -3.78
C VAL A 423 18.60 3.71 -3.26
N THR A 424 19.53 4.68 -3.28
CA THR A 424 20.89 4.53 -2.71
C THR A 424 21.00 5.18 -1.34
N ARG A 425 22.11 4.93 -0.62
CA ARG A 425 22.40 5.55 0.68
C ARG A 425 22.49 7.07 0.56
N GLU A 426 23.10 7.58 -0.50
CA GLU A 426 23.24 9.03 -0.77
C GLU A 426 21.87 9.67 -0.93
N GLN A 427 20.97 9.02 -1.67
CA GLN A 427 19.59 9.48 -1.89
C GLN A 427 18.75 9.40 -0.60
N ILE A 428 18.97 8.39 0.23
CA ILE A 428 18.36 8.33 1.57
C ILE A 428 18.83 9.52 2.40
N ASN A 429 20.12 9.80 2.43
CA ASN A 429 20.69 10.93 3.18
C ASN A 429 20.16 12.27 2.65
N GLU A 430 20.04 12.45 1.33
CA GLU A 430 19.41 13.62 0.71
C GLU A 430 17.98 13.81 1.24
N GLY A 431 17.17 12.76 1.19
CA GLY A 431 15.79 12.83 1.66
C GLY A 431 15.67 13.08 3.17
N LEU A 432 16.50 12.44 3.98
CA LEU A 432 16.50 12.65 5.42
C LEU A 432 16.96 14.06 5.82
N ALA A 433 17.87 14.68 5.08
CA ALA A 433 18.27 16.08 5.28
C ALA A 433 17.07 17.02 5.07
N ILE A 434 16.26 16.80 4.02
CA ILE A 434 15.04 17.56 3.75
C ILE A 434 14.02 17.36 4.88
N ILE A 435 13.81 16.13 5.34
CA ILE A 435 12.90 15.85 6.46
C ILE A 435 13.40 16.54 7.73
N SER A 436 14.71 16.43 8.05
CA SER A 436 15.33 17.08 9.20
C SER A 436 15.07 18.59 9.23
N GLU A 437 15.31 19.28 8.12
CA GLU A 437 15.03 20.72 8.04
C GLU A 437 13.54 21.02 8.24
N ALA A 438 12.66 20.26 7.61
CA ALA A 438 11.23 20.51 7.67
C ALA A 438 10.61 20.28 9.05
N ILE A 439 11.07 19.26 9.80
CA ILE A 439 10.52 18.92 11.12
C ILE A 439 10.98 19.87 12.24
N THR A 440 11.94 20.77 11.99
CA THR A 440 12.25 21.88 12.93
C THR A 440 11.01 22.72 13.24
N ILE A 441 10.07 22.80 12.29
CA ILE A 441 8.76 23.44 12.51
C ILE A 441 8.02 22.71 13.63
N ALA A 442 7.97 21.38 13.61
CA ALA A 442 7.28 20.58 14.62
C ALA A 442 7.99 20.62 15.98
N ASP A 443 9.34 20.70 16.02
CA ASP A 443 10.11 20.83 17.25
C ASP A 443 9.70 22.09 18.06
N GLY A 444 9.31 23.16 17.38
CA GLY A 444 8.80 24.37 18.04
C GLY A 444 7.47 24.19 18.81
N TYR A 445 6.81 23.05 18.65
CA TYR A 445 5.54 22.70 19.31
C TYR A 445 5.69 21.57 20.35
N THR A 446 6.91 21.10 20.62
CA THR A 446 7.16 20.07 21.63
C THR A 446 7.19 20.67 23.04
N LYS A 447 6.80 19.84 24.04
CA LYS A 447 6.72 20.22 25.46
C LYS A 447 7.68 19.39 26.29
#